data_acefc33fc8cccf2b352ab28e696a802a
#
_entry.id   acefc33fc8cccf2b352ab28e696a802a
#
_cell.length_a   1.000
_cell.length_b   1.000
_cell.length_c   1.000
_cell.angle_alpha   90.00
_cell.angle_beta   90.00
_cell.angle_gamma   90.00
#
_symmetry.space_group_name_H-M   'P 1'
#
loop_
_entity.id
_entity.type
_entity.pdbx_description
1 polymer ?
#
loop_
_entity_poly.entity_id
_entity_poly.type
_entity_poly.pdbx_seq_one_letter_code
_entity_poly.pdbx_strand_id
1 'polypeptide(L)'
;MTGPAQTGSTSAKVTVGTQMSPVQAQEELLNLFEQEFMGVAQAMPADKYGFAPTAATFTTAQSAKYDGVRTFAQEISHVTTANYYFASKILGEKMPVDPKSIQSLTTKEELLKAAADSFAYAHKALATITAENAYTTIDGVDGLHTRSVVASFISAHGYDHYGQMVEYLRMNGVVPPGSK
;
A
#
# COMPACT_ATOMS: atom_id res chain seq x y z
N MET A 1 -26.28 -20.09 -7.03
CA MET A 1 -24.85 -19.96 -6.75
C MET A 1 -24.67 -18.78 -5.81
N THR A 2 -24.50 -19.06 -4.53
CA THR A 2 -24.38 -18.08 -3.45
C THR A 2 -22.92 -17.60 -3.38
N GLY A 3 -22.71 -16.32 -3.65
CA GLY A 3 -21.39 -15.68 -3.49
C GLY A 3 -20.97 -15.63 -2.03
N PRO A 4 -19.64 -15.57 -1.73
CA PRO A 4 -19.16 -15.51 -0.36
C PRO A 4 -19.61 -14.19 0.27
N ALA A 5 -20.19 -14.30 1.47
CA ALA A 5 -20.57 -13.17 2.30
C ALA A 5 -19.31 -12.38 2.70
N GLN A 6 -19.29 -11.09 2.42
CA GLN A 6 -18.34 -10.16 3.01
C GLN A 6 -18.59 -10.14 4.53
N THR A 7 -17.65 -10.71 5.28
CA THR A 7 -17.60 -10.53 6.74
C THR A 7 -17.17 -9.10 7.01
N GLY A 8 -18.12 -8.19 7.10
CA GLY A 8 -17.88 -6.85 7.58
C GLY A 8 -17.33 -6.93 9.01
N SER A 9 -16.06 -6.57 9.18
CA SER A 9 -15.48 -6.31 10.49
C SER A 9 -16.29 -5.17 11.11
N THR A 10 -17.16 -5.48 12.06
CA THR A 10 -17.80 -4.47 12.91
C THR A 10 -16.71 -3.92 13.83
N SER A 11 -16.08 -2.83 13.39
CA SER A 11 -15.21 -2.04 14.26
C SER A 11 -16.01 -1.69 15.52
N ALA A 12 -15.59 -2.20 16.67
CA ALA A 12 -16.21 -1.84 17.94
C ALA A 12 -16.18 -0.33 18.09
N LYS A 13 -17.32 0.28 18.39
CA LYS A 13 -17.46 1.74 18.50
C LYS A 13 -16.50 2.25 19.58
N VAL A 14 -15.43 2.92 19.15
CA VAL A 14 -14.46 3.53 20.06
C VAL A 14 -15.13 4.68 20.80
N THR A 15 -15.07 4.66 22.15
CA THR A 15 -15.59 5.75 22.99
C THR A 15 -14.58 6.89 23.01
N VAL A 16 -15.03 8.12 22.76
CA VAL A 16 -14.16 9.30 22.86
C VAL A 16 -13.54 9.42 24.25
N GLY A 17 -12.21 9.63 24.30
CA GLY A 17 -11.44 9.68 25.54
C GLY A 17 -10.83 8.35 25.98
N THR A 18 -11.13 7.22 25.30
CA THR A 18 -10.46 5.97 25.54
C THR A 18 -9.02 5.99 25.00
N GLN A 19 -8.05 5.52 25.78
CA GLN A 19 -6.69 5.34 25.30
C GLN A 19 -6.61 4.10 24.40
N MET A 20 -5.94 4.27 23.27
CA MET A 20 -5.57 3.19 22.37
C MET A 20 -4.10 2.84 22.56
N SER A 21 -3.77 1.56 22.39
CA SER A 21 -2.36 1.16 22.32
C SER A 21 -1.71 1.64 21.01
N PRO A 22 -0.37 1.77 20.96
CA PRO A 22 0.32 2.13 19.72
C PRO A 22 -0.03 1.21 18.55
N VAL A 23 -0.13 -0.10 18.78
CA VAL A 23 -0.49 -1.05 17.71
C VAL A 23 -1.92 -0.81 17.22
N GLN A 24 -2.89 -0.58 18.09
CA GLN A 24 -4.26 -0.30 17.67
C GLN A 24 -4.35 0.93 16.77
N ALA A 25 -3.66 2.03 17.13
CA ALA A 25 -3.65 3.24 16.32
C ALA A 25 -2.98 3.03 14.94
N GLN A 26 -1.90 2.25 14.88
CA GLN A 26 -1.22 1.93 13.62
C GLN A 26 -2.06 0.97 12.75
N GLU A 27 -2.73 -0.01 13.36
CA GLU A 27 -3.61 -0.94 12.66
C GLU A 27 -4.81 -0.25 12.01
N GLU A 28 -5.41 0.77 12.65
CA GLU A 28 -6.49 1.55 12.03
C GLU A 28 -6.04 2.19 10.72
N LEU A 29 -4.86 2.82 10.72
CA LEU A 29 -4.32 3.47 9.54
C LEU A 29 -3.93 2.45 8.45
N LEU A 30 -3.28 1.35 8.83
CA LEU A 30 -2.86 0.32 7.88
C LEU A 30 -4.06 -0.38 7.24
N ASN A 31 -5.09 -0.74 8.03
CA ASN A 31 -6.32 -1.36 7.53
C ASN A 31 -7.05 -0.46 6.52
N LEU A 32 -7.14 0.85 6.81
CA LEU A 32 -7.75 1.81 5.89
C LEU A 32 -6.95 1.87 4.57
N PHE A 33 -5.65 2.01 4.67
CA PHE A 33 -4.77 2.06 3.50
C PHE A 33 -4.84 0.77 2.68
N GLU A 34 -4.77 -0.41 3.32
CA GLU A 34 -4.89 -1.70 2.64
C GLU A 34 -6.21 -1.81 1.87
N GLN A 35 -7.32 -1.48 2.52
CA GLN A 35 -8.65 -1.53 1.88
C GLN A 35 -8.70 -0.64 0.64
N GLU A 36 -8.23 0.59 0.74
CA GLU A 36 -8.27 1.56 -0.37
C GLU A 36 -7.30 1.17 -1.49
N PHE A 37 -6.07 0.79 -1.16
CA PHE A 37 -5.06 0.37 -2.12
C PHE A 37 -5.49 -0.88 -2.89
N MET A 38 -5.92 -1.92 -2.18
CA MET A 38 -6.40 -3.16 -2.81
C MET A 38 -7.65 -2.92 -3.65
N GLY A 39 -8.54 -2.03 -3.21
CA GLY A 39 -9.71 -1.62 -3.98
C GLY A 39 -9.34 -1.00 -5.32
N VAL A 40 -8.38 -0.07 -5.34
CA VAL A 40 -7.89 0.57 -6.57
C VAL A 40 -7.14 -0.45 -7.46
N ALA A 41 -6.29 -1.29 -6.88
CA ALA A 41 -5.59 -2.33 -7.61
C ALA A 41 -6.58 -3.31 -8.28
N GLN A 42 -7.63 -3.73 -7.59
CA GLN A 42 -8.66 -4.61 -8.12
C GLN A 42 -9.50 -3.94 -9.22
N ALA A 43 -9.76 -2.64 -9.13
CA ALA A 43 -10.63 -1.92 -10.04
C ALA A 43 -10.04 -1.78 -11.46
N MET A 44 -8.71 -1.70 -11.60
CA MET A 44 -8.07 -1.59 -12.92
C MET A 44 -8.26 -2.87 -13.72
N PRO A 45 -8.76 -2.80 -14.98
CA PRO A 45 -8.80 -3.95 -15.87
C PRO A 45 -7.41 -4.55 -16.12
N ALA A 46 -7.32 -5.88 -16.25
CA ALA A 46 -6.03 -6.57 -16.38
C ALA A 46 -5.23 -6.11 -17.62
N ASP A 47 -5.90 -5.84 -18.73
CA ASP A 47 -5.28 -5.33 -19.97
C ASP A 47 -4.74 -3.89 -19.83
N LYS A 48 -5.06 -3.20 -18.72
CA LYS A 48 -4.60 -1.83 -18.43
C LYS A 48 -3.49 -1.76 -17.37
N TYR A 49 -3.03 -2.88 -16.87
CA TYR A 49 -1.94 -2.91 -15.88
C TYR A 49 -0.61 -2.35 -16.41
N GLY A 50 -0.39 -2.42 -17.73
CA GLY A 50 0.75 -1.78 -18.39
C GLY A 50 0.61 -0.28 -18.63
N PHE A 51 -0.50 0.36 -18.24
CA PHE A 51 -0.71 1.79 -18.45
C PHE A 51 0.25 2.64 -17.63
N ALA A 52 0.84 3.63 -18.28
CA ALA A 52 1.51 4.78 -17.66
C ALA A 52 1.14 6.05 -18.44
N PRO A 53 1.02 7.22 -17.79
CA PRO A 53 0.80 8.46 -18.51
C PRO A 53 2.00 8.81 -19.42
N THR A 54 1.70 9.39 -20.58
CA THR A 54 2.68 9.89 -21.54
C THR A 54 2.26 11.27 -22.02
N ALA A 55 3.11 11.96 -22.78
CA ALA A 55 2.74 13.23 -23.40
C ALA A 55 1.49 13.10 -24.31
N ALA A 56 1.28 11.92 -24.92
CA ALA A 56 0.10 11.63 -25.73
C ALA A 56 -1.22 11.50 -24.95
N THR A 57 -1.16 11.39 -23.62
CA THR A 57 -2.36 11.35 -22.76
C THR A 57 -3.10 12.70 -22.76
N PHE A 58 -2.42 13.78 -23.15
CA PHE A 58 -2.96 15.14 -23.13
C PHE A 58 -3.34 15.63 -24.55
N THR A 59 -4.43 16.38 -24.65
CA THR A 59 -4.92 16.92 -25.93
C THR A 59 -4.06 18.04 -26.49
N THR A 60 -3.33 18.75 -25.63
CA THR A 60 -2.37 19.78 -26.01
C THR A 60 -0.96 19.26 -25.77
N ALA A 61 -0.07 19.49 -26.73
CA ALA A 61 1.34 19.09 -26.60
C ALA A 61 1.95 19.61 -25.28
N GLN A 62 2.54 18.71 -24.52
CA GLN A 62 3.21 19.00 -23.27
C GLN A 62 4.72 18.97 -23.46
N SER A 63 5.42 19.89 -22.79
CA SER A 63 6.89 19.87 -22.71
C SER A 63 7.40 18.96 -21.57
N ALA A 64 6.50 18.50 -20.71
CA ALA A 64 6.83 17.60 -19.60
C ALA A 64 7.34 16.25 -20.12
N LYS A 65 8.40 15.75 -19.49
CA LYS A 65 8.95 14.42 -19.76
C LYS A 65 8.31 13.40 -18.82
N TYR A 66 7.99 12.24 -19.38
CA TYR A 66 7.40 11.12 -18.65
C TYR A 66 8.37 9.93 -18.55
N ASP A 67 9.67 10.18 -18.80
CA ASP A 67 10.71 9.16 -18.68
C ASP A 67 10.81 8.68 -17.23
N GLY A 68 10.74 7.36 -17.00
CA GLY A 68 10.83 6.77 -15.68
C GLY A 68 9.54 6.76 -14.86
N VAL A 69 8.43 7.26 -15.41
CA VAL A 69 7.10 7.11 -14.78
C VAL A 69 6.72 5.64 -14.75
N ARG A 70 6.32 5.15 -13.58
CA ARG A 70 5.92 3.75 -13.40
C ARG A 70 4.60 3.46 -14.11
N THR A 71 4.47 2.22 -14.60
CA THR A 71 3.17 1.69 -15.00
C THR A 71 2.32 1.37 -13.76
N PHE A 72 1.01 1.18 -13.96
CA PHE A 72 0.11 0.78 -12.88
C PHE A 72 0.59 -0.50 -12.15
N ALA A 73 1.04 -1.50 -12.91
CA ALA A 73 1.64 -2.71 -12.35
C ALA A 73 2.91 -2.42 -11.53
N GLN A 74 3.75 -1.49 -12.01
CA GLN A 74 4.96 -1.11 -11.31
C GLN A 74 4.69 -0.31 -10.04
N GLU A 75 3.60 0.45 -9.96
CA GLU A 75 3.17 1.09 -8.72
C GLU A 75 2.80 0.03 -7.67
N ILE A 76 2.03 -1.00 -8.05
CA ILE A 76 1.71 -2.11 -7.14
C ILE A 76 2.98 -2.83 -6.68
N SER A 77 3.87 -3.20 -7.60
CA SER A 77 5.13 -3.87 -7.26
C SER A 77 6.01 -3.05 -6.32
N HIS A 78 6.03 -1.73 -6.52
CA HIS A 78 6.81 -0.81 -5.69
C HIS A 78 6.28 -0.73 -4.27
N VAL A 79 4.97 -0.52 -4.10
CA VAL A 79 4.33 -0.48 -2.77
C VAL A 79 4.45 -1.84 -2.07
N THR A 80 4.25 -2.95 -2.80
CA THR A 80 4.44 -4.31 -2.28
C THR A 80 5.86 -4.51 -1.71
N THR A 81 6.87 -4.09 -2.48
CA THR A 81 8.28 -4.17 -2.06
C THR A 81 8.54 -3.28 -0.83
N ALA A 82 8.00 -2.07 -0.83
CA ALA A 82 8.16 -1.11 0.25
C ALA A 82 7.52 -1.61 1.56
N ASN A 83 6.33 -2.22 1.50
CA ASN A 83 5.68 -2.83 2.65
C ASN A 83 6.58 -3.88 3.31
N TYR A 84 7.16 -4.81 2.52
CA TYR A 84 8.09 -5.80 3.05
C TYR A 84 9.35 -5.15 3.65
N TYR A 85 9.90 -4.13 2.98
CA TYR A 85 11.09 -3.44 3.44
C TYR A 85 10.86 -2.73 4.79
N PHE A 86 9.82 -1.92 4.91
CA PHE A 86 9.52 -1.19 6.14
C PHE A 86 9.15 -2.13 7.28
N ALA A 87 8.32 -3.14 7.01
CA ALA A 87 7.96 -4.15 7.99
C ALA A 87 9.19 -4.92 8.50
N SER A 88 10.14 -5.26 7.63
CA SER A 88 11.38 -5.93 8.02
C SER A 88 12.23 -5.06 8.95
N LYS A 89 12.24 -3.74 8.76
CA LYS A 89 12.93 -2.79 9.66
C LYS A 89 12.28 -2.73 11.04
N ILE A 90 10.96 -2.74 11.11
CA ILE A 90 10.22 -2.81 12.38
C ILE A 90 10.56 -4.10 13.14
N LEU A 91 10.62 -5.23 12.43
CA LEU A 91 10.95 -6.53 13.01
C LEU A 91 12.43 -6.71 13.35
N GLY A 92 13.34 -5.92 12.74
CA GLY A 92 14.78 -6.14 12.84
C GLY A 92 15.26 -7.39 12.09
N GLU A 93 14.54 -7.80 11.04
CA GLU A 93 14.79 -8.99 10.24
C GLU A 93 15.22 -8.61 8.82
N LYS A 94 15.80 -9.58 8.11
CA LYS A 94 16.00 -9.43 6.66
C LYS A 94 14.65 -9.50 5.96
N MET A 95 14.52 -8.74 4.87
CA MET A 95 13.34 -8.82 4.01
C MET A 95 13.13 -10.26 3.54
N PRO A 96 11.92 -10.84 3.71
CA PRO A 96 11.66 -12.26 3.48
C PRO A 96 11.57 -12.64 1.99
N VAL A 97 11.51 -11.64 1.11
CA VAL A 97 11.38 -11.80 -0.34
C VAL A 97 12.48 -11.04 -1.07
N ASP A 98 12.91 -11.55 -2.22
CA ASP A 98 13.80 -10.80 -3.12
C ASP A 98 12.96 -9.76 -3.89
N PRO A 99 13.30 -8.44 -3.82
CA PRO A 99 12.63 -7.40 -4.60
C PRO A 99 12.50 -7.72 -6.09
N LYS A 100 13.48 -8.39 -6.67
CA LYS A 100 13.47 -8.78 -8.08
C LYS A 100 12.35 -9.77 -8.40
N SER A 101 12.00 -10.66 -7.46
CA SER A 101 10.89 -11.60 -7.66
C SER A 101 9.56 -10.88 -7.75
N ILE A 102 9.36 -9.81 -6.95
CA ILE A 102 8.15 -8.98 -7.03
C ILE A 102 8.12 -8.18 -8.33
N GLN A 103 9.26 -7.60 -8.72
CA GLN A 103 9.38 -6.80 -9.95
C GLN A 103 9.17 -7.62 -11.23
N SER A 104 9.36 -8.94 -11.17
CA SER A 104 9.14 -9.85 -12.30
C SER A 104 7.69 -10.30 -12.49
N LEU A 105 6.80 -9.98 -11.55
CA LEU A 105 5.37 -10.30 -11.67
C LEU A 105 4.72 -9.46 -12.78
N THR A 106 3.91 -10.12 -13.60
CA THR A 106 3.34 -9.51 -14.81
C THR A 106 1.82 -9.58 -14.86
N THR A 107 1.20 -10.52 -14.16
CA THR A 107 -0.24 -10.67 -14.17
C THR A 107 -0.91 -9.93 -13.01
N LYS A 108 -2.15 -9.51 -13.23
CA LYS A 108 -2.97 -8.87 -12.19
C LYS A 108 -3.10 -9.76 -10.95
N GLU A 109 -3.35 -11.04 -11.15
CA GLU A 109 -3.57 -12.02 -10.09
C GLU A 109 -2.32 -12.19 -9.21
N GLU A 110 -1.14 -12.30 -9.83
CA GLU A 110 0.13 -12.40 -9.12
C GLU A 110 0.43 -11.14 -8.30
N LEU A 111 0.21 -9.97 -8.91
CA LEU A 111 0.44 -8.68 -8.26
C LEU A 111 -0.50 -8.45 -7.08
N LEU A 112 -1.80 -8.76 -7.23
CA LEU A 112 -2.77 -8.66 -6.14
C LEU A 112 -2.43 -9.63 -5.00
N LYS A 113 -2.03 -10.86 -5.32
CA LYS A 113 -1.59 -11.81 -4.31
C LYS A 113 -0.35 -11.32 -3.55
N ALA A 114 0.67 -10.87 -4.27
CA ALA A 114 1.90 -10.37 -3.68
C ALA A 114 1.65 -9.14 -2.78
N ALA A 115 0.75 -8.23 -3.21
CA ALA A 115 0.34 -7.09 -2.41
C ALA A 115 -0.35 -7.53 -1.11
N ALA A 116 -1.33 -8.44 -1.19
CA ALA A 116 -2.01 -8.98 -0.01
C ALA A 116 -1.04 -9.67 0.97
N ASP A 117 -0.10 -10.48 0.45
CA ASP A 117 0.93 -11.11 1.28
C ASP A 117 1.84 -10.06 1.97
N SER A 118 2.15 -8.94 1.28
CA SER A 118 2.94 -7.85 1.86
C SER A 118 2.21 -7.09 2.98
N PHE A 119 0.90 -6.89 2.84
CA PHE A 119 0.09 -6.31 3.91
C PHE A 119 0.01 -7.25 5.12
N ALA A 120 -0.19 -8.55 4.91
CA ALA A 120 -0.15 -9.54 5.98
C ALA A 120 1.18 -9.51 6.75
N TYR A 121 2.30 -9.32 6.05
CA TYR A 121 3.61 -9.18 6.68
C TYR A 121 3.75 -7.83 7.42
N ALA A 122 3.17 -6.75 6.91
CA ALA A 122 3.13 -5.46 7.60
C ALA A 122 2.32 -5.54 8.90
N HIS A 123 1.13 -6.16 8.90
CA HIS A 123 0.33 -6.43 10.09
C HIS A 123 1.09 -7.25 11.13
N LYS A 124 1.80 -8.32 10.70
CA LYS A 124 2.68 -9.09 11.58
C LYS A 124 3.73 -8.19 12.26
N ALA A 125 4.32 -7.25 11.53
CA ALA A 125 5.29 -6.33 12.08
C ALA A 125 4.66 -5.34 13.09
N LEU A 126 3.50 -4.78 12.76
CA LEU A 126 2.77 -3.88 13.66
C LEU A 126 2.39 -4.56 14.98
N ALA A 127 2.00 -5.84 14.94
CA ALA A 127 1.63 -6.62 16.12
C ALA A 127 2.77 -6.75 17.16
N THR A 128 4.03 -6.45 16.77
CA THR A 128 5.18 -6.43 17.69
C THR A 128 5.38 -5.11 18.42
N ILE A 129 4.61 -4.07 18.06
CA ILE A 129 4.74 -2.73 18.63
C ILE A 129 3.96 -2.65 19.95
N THR A 130 4.65 -2.29 21.01
CA THR A 130 4.08 -2.11 22.36
C THR A 130 4.27 -0.69 22.85
N ALA A 131 3.65 -0.31 23.95
CA ALA A 131 3.84 1.00 24.58
C ALA A 131 5.32 1.24 24.96
N GLU A 132 6.03 0.18 25.34
CA GLU A 132 7.44 0.25 25.78
C GLU A 132 8.41 0.39 24.63
N ASN A 133 8.08 -0.14 23.44
CA ASN A 133 9.02 -0.16 22.31
C ASN A 133 8.65 0.75 21.13
N ALA A 134 7.44 1.32 21.10
CA ALA A 134 6.93 2.14 19.99
C ALA A 134 7.90 3.26 19.57
N TYR A 135 8.53 3.91 20.54
CA TYR A 135 9.46 5.02 20.34
C TYR A 135 10.93 4.65 20.57
N THR A 136 11.23 3.36 20.73
CA THR A 136 12.60 2.88 20.75
C THR A 136 13.20 2.97 19.35
N THR A 137 14.43 3.49 19.25
CA THR A 137 15.13 3.63 17.98
C THR A 137 15.48 2.26 17.38
N ILE A 138 15.36 2.18 16.06
CA ILE A 138 15.74 1.01 15.24
C ILE A 138 16.65 1.45 14.10
N ASP A 139 17.21 0.49 13.37
CA ASP A 139 17.82 0.75 12.05
C ASP A 139 16.71 1.13 11.08
N GLY A 140 16.43 2.42 11.01
CA GLY A 140 15.27 2.99 10.33
C GLY A 140 15.44 3.16 8.84
N VAL A 141 14.58 4.01 8.26
CA VAL A 141 14.56 4.31 6.82
C VAL A 141 14.39 5.82 6.63
N ASP A 142 15.08 6.39 5.66
CA ASP A 142 14.89 7.78 5.21
C ASP A 142 14.85 8.84 6.35
N GLY A 143 15.66 8.63 7.40
CA GLY A 143 15.70 9.50 8.56
C GLY A 143 14.62 9.23 9.61
N LEU A 144 13.80 8.20 9.45
CA LEU A 144 12.80 7.73 10.40
C LEU A 144 13.41 6.63 11.27
N HIS A 145 13.42 6.79 12.59
CA HIS A 145 14.24 5.95 13.47
C HIS A 145 13.46 5.23 14.59
N THR A 146 12.13 5.31 14.64
CA THR A 146 11.36 4.57 15.65
C THR A 146 10.36 3.60 15.00
N ARG A 147 10.01 2.52 15.72
CA ARG A 147 9.02 1.55 15.22
C ARG A 147 7.72 2.22 14.83
N SER A 148 7.21 3.11 15.67
CA SER A 148 5.92 3.77 15.43
C SER A 148 5.95 4.65 14.18
N VAL A 149 7.03 5.43 13.97
CA VAL A 149 7.09 6.32 12.79
C VAL A 149 7.30 5.53 11.49
N VAL A 150 8.08 4.44 11.52
CA VAL A 150 8.25 3.56 10.35
C VAL A 150 6.93 2.84 10.02
N ALA A 151 6.15 2.43 11.05
CA ALA A 151 4.82 1.86 10.85
C ALA A 151 3.87 2.85 10.17
N SER A 152 3.83 4.11 10.65
CA SER A 152 3.04 5.16 9.99
C SER A 152 3.50 5.42 8.56
N PHE A 153 4.81 5.28 8.30
CA PHE A 153 5.38 5.55 6.98
C PHE A 153 4.98 4.49 5.94
N ILE A 154 4.66 3.26 6.34
CA ILE A 154 4.07 2.26 5.42
C ILE A 154 2.85 2.86 4.71
N SER A 155 1.91 3.41 5.46
CA SER A 155 0.71 4.03 4.89
C SER A 155 1.00 5.37 4.20
N ALA A 156 1.84 6.22 4.79
CA ALA A 156 2.15 7.53 4.21
C ALA A 156 2.83 7.41 2.84
N HIS A 157 3.83 6.53 2.71
CA HIS A 157 4.47 6.21 1.43
C HIS A 157 3.48 5.57 0.45
N GLY A 158 2.65 4.66 0.95
CA GLY A 158 1.67 3.99 0.11
C GLY A 158 0.58 4.94 -0.43
N TYR A 159 0.16 5.93 0.34
CA TYR A 159 -0.82 6.93 -0.13
C TYR A 159 -0.29 7.85 -1.23
N ASP A 160 1.02 8.13 -1.28
CA ASP A 160 1.62 8.83 -2.41
C ASP A 160 1.39 8.05 -3.72
N HIS A 161 1.64 6.74 -3.71
CA HIS A 161 1.41 5.86 -4.86
C HIS A 161 -0.06 5.59 -5.13
N TYR A 162 -0.88 5.44 -4.09
CA TYR A 162 -2.33 5.31 -4.21
C TYR A 162 -2.94 6.48 -4.99
N GLY A 163 -2.52 7.71 -4.69
CA GLY A 163 -2.98 8.89 -5.42
C GLY A 163 -2.68 8.81 -6.92
N GLN A 164 -1.49 8.36 -7.29
CA GLN A 164 -1.10 8.15 -8.69
C GLN A 164 -1.97 7.06 -9.34
N MET A 165 -2.19 5.93 -8.66
CA MET A 165 -3.04 4.84 -9.16
C MET A 165 -4.50 5.27 -9.36
N VAL A 166 -5.03 6.12 -8.48
CA VAL A 166 -6.38 6.72 -8.60
C VAL A 166 -6.48 7.54 -9.89
N GLU A 167 -5.49 8.37 -10.19
CA GLU A 167 -5.48 9.13 -11.45
C GLU A 167 -5.33 8.22 -12.68
N TYR A 168 -4.54 7.14 -12.59
CA TYR A 168 -4.43 6.17 -13.69
C TYR A 168 -5.77 5.46 -13.97
N LEU A 169 -6.56 5.14 -12.95
CA LEU A 169 -7.93 4.64 -13.13
C LEU A 169 -8.77 5.62 -13.95
N ARG A 170 -8.80 6.90 -13.54
CA ARG A 170 -9.58 7.96 -14.21
C ARG A 170 -9.15 8.14 -15.65
N MET A 171 -7.85 8.15 -15.92
CA MET A 171 -7.29 8.24 -17.28
C MET A 171 -7.71 7.06 -18.17
N ASN A 172 -8.08 5.92 -17.58
CA ASN A 172 -8.61 4.75 -18.28
C ASN A 172 -10.15 4.63 -18.21
N GLY A 173 -10.85 5.68 -17.79
CA GLY A 173 -12.32 5.72 -17.74
C GLY A 173 -12.92 4.89 -16.58
N VAL A 174 -12.11 4.52 -15.60
CA VAL A 174 -12.55 3.76 -14.42
C VAL A 174 -12.76 4.69 -13.25
N VAL A 175 -13.98 4.65 -12.65
CA VAL A 175 -14.28 5.41 -11.43
C VAL A 175 -13.63 4.71 -10.24
N PRO A 176 -12.75 5.39 -9.48
CA PRO A 176 -12.11 4.80 -8.30
C PRO A 176 -13.14 4.40 -7.23
N PRO A 177 -12.94 3.28 -6.51
CA PRO A 177 -13.92 2.78 -5.52
C PRO A 177 -14.30 3.80 -4.45
N GLY A 178 -13.34 4.58 -3.94
CA GLY A 178 -13.56 5.63 -2.92
C GLY A 178 -14.27 6.90 -3.44
N SER A 179 -14.58 6.97 -4.74
CA SER A 179 -15.23 8.14 -5.38
C SER A 179 -16.71 7.88 -5.72
N LYS A 180 -17.30 6.81 -5.20
CA LYS A 180 -18.70 6.40 -5.43
C LYS A 180 -19.63 6.96 -4.34
#